data_217b61bf3e1ea3311762be796c8e1ff0
#
_entry.id   217b61bf3e1ea3311762be796c8e1ff0
#
_cell.length_a   1.000
_cell.length_b   1.000
_cell.length_c   1.000
_cell.angle_alpha   90.00
_cell.angle_beta   90.00
_cell.angle_gamma   90.00
#
_symmetry.space_group_name_H-M   'P 1'
#
loop_
_entity.id
_entity.type
_entity.pdbx_description
1 polymer ?
#
loop_
_entity_poly.entity_id
_entity_poly.type
_entity_poly.pdbx_seq_one_letter_code
_entity_poly.pdbx_strand_id
1 'polypeptide(L)'
;MKVTLNREELAILIDYGSRANKSGGFQNLARTLYNRVNKMNGELELDDVLLARIMRYSKNYRQGGFQDSFLRPVFRRTLKL
;
A
#
# COMPACT_ATOMS: atom_id res chain seq x y z
N MET A 1 -0.83 10.62 -9.07
CA MET A 1 -2.19 10.02 -8.98
C MET A 1 -2.57 9.83 -7.52
N LYS A 2 -3.82 10.03 -7.22
CA LYS A 2 -4.30 9.93 -5.85
C LYS A 2 -5.37 8.85 -5.76
N VAL A 3 -5.26 7.96 -4.77
CA VAL A 3 -6.31 6.99 -4.46
C VAL A 3 -6.81 7.24 -3.04
N THR A 4 -8.08 6.94 -2.80
CA THR A 4 -8.65 7.04 -1.46
C THR A 4 -8.88 5.63 -0.93
N LEU A 5 -8.25 5.34 0.19
CA LEU A 5 -8.41 4.05 0.84
C LEU A 5 -9.73 4.01 1.59
N ASN A 6 -10.42 2.87 1.55
CA ASN A 6 -11.58 2.70 2.40
C ASN A 6 -11.14 2.44 3.84
N ARG A 7 -12.11 2.35 4.75
CA ARG A 7 -11.84 2.21 6.18
C ARG A 7 -11.01 0.97 6.50
N GLU A 8 -11.35 -0.15 5.89
CA GLU A 8 -10.62 -1.40 6.10
C GLU A 8 -9.20 -1.31 5.59
N GLU A 9 -9.02 -0.78 4.39
CA GLU A 9 -7.68 -0.64 3.79
C GLU A 9 -6.81 0.27 4.63
N LEU A 10 -7.36 1.38 5.09
CA LEU A 10 -6.61 2.30 5.93
C LEU A 10 -6.21 1.63 7.25
N ALA A 11 -7.11 0.88 7.87
CA ALA A 11 -6.81 0.17 9.10
C ALA A 11 -5.70 -0.87 8.90
N ILE A 12 -5.76 -1.61 7.79
CA ILE A 12 -4.75 -2.61 7.45
C ILE A 12 -3.39 -1.93 7.26
N LEU A 13 -3.36 -0.83 6.53
CA LEU A 13 -2.10 -0.11 6.29
C LEU A 13 -1.52 0.45 7.59
N ILE A 14 -2.35 1.04 8.44
CA ILE A 14 -1.88 1.58 9.72
C ILE A 14 -1.33 0.46 10.58
N ASP A 15 -2.04 -0.66 10.69
CA ASP A 15 -1.60 -1.77 11.51
C ASP A 15 -0.29 -2.37 10.99
N TYR A 16 -0.25 -2.72 9.71
CA TYR A 16 0.94 -3.37 9.14
C TYR A 16 2.10 -2.39 9.00
N GLY A 17 1.82 -1.21 8.46
CA GLY A 17 2.87 -0.23 8.16
C GLY A 17 3.52 0.34 9.40
N SER A 18 2.77 0.52 10.48
CA SER A 18 3.33 1.03 11.73
C SER A 18 4.30 0.05 12.38
N ARG A 19 4.11 -1.25 12.14
CA ARG A 19 4.97 -2.30 12.69
C ARG A 19 6.07 -2.72 11.72
N ALA A 20 6.00 -2.29 10.46
CA ALA A 20 6.98 -2.69 9.46
C ALA A 20 8.33 -2.01 9.75
N ASN A 21 9.39 -2.79 9.68
CA ASN A 21 10.74 -2.23 9.70
C ASN A 21 11.20 -2.03 8.25
N LYS A 22 12.38 -1.48 8.05
CA LYS A 22 12.88 -1.15 6.71
C LYS A 22 13.84 -2.20 6.16
N SER A 23 13.88 -3.38 6.74
CA SER A 23 14.91 -4.36 6.41
C SER A 23 14.66 -5.11 5.11
N GLY A 24 13.42 -5.19 4.63
CA GLY A 24 13.09 -5.87 3.38
C GLY A 24 12.34 -4.97 2.44
N GLY A 25 12.38 -5.30 1.14
CA GLY A 25 11.70 -4.48 0.13
C GLY A 25 10.20 -4.36 0.37
N PHE A 26 9.58 -5.48 0.74
CA PHE A 26 8.14 -5.50 0.99
C PHE A 26 7.77 -4.65 2.21
N GLN A 27 8.51 -4.81 3.30
CA GLN A 27 8.26 -4.02 4.50
C GLN A 27 8.60 -2.54 4.30
N ASN A 28 9.65 -2.27 3.52
CA ASN A 28 9.99 -0.90 3.18
C ASN A 28 8.85 -0.23 2.41
N LEU A 29 8.25 -0.92 1.46
CA LEU A 29 7.10 -0.39 0.73
C LEU A 29 5.94 -0.10 1.69
N ALA A 30 5.61 -1.02 2.56
CA ALA A 30 4.51 -0.82 3.52
C ALA A 30 4.77 0.39 4.41
N ARG A 31 5.99 0.55 4.89
CA ARG A 31 6.36 1.70 5.72
C ARG A 31 6.27 3.01 4.95
N THR A 32 6.71 2.99 3.69
CA THR A 32 6.62 4.18 2.83
C THR A 32 5.16 4.60 2.64
N LEU A 33 4.28 3.64 2.35
CA LEU A 33 2.87 3.95 2.18
C LEU A 33 2.24 4.45 3.48
N TYR A 34 2.60 3.86 4.60
CA TYR A 34 2.16 4.30 5.91
C TYR A 34 2.54 5.76 6.17
N ASN A 35 3.77 6.13 5.82
CA ASN A 35 4.25 7.48 6.04
C ASN A 35 3.59 8.51 5.12
N ARG A 36 3.13 8.09 3.94
CA ARG A 36 2.54 8.98 2.95
C ARG A 36 1.03 9.15 3.07
N VAL A 37 0.34 8.15 3.61
CA VAL A 37 -1.13 8.21 3.65
C VAL A 37 -1.61 9.28 4.62
N ASN A 38 -2.68 9.96 4.24
CA ASN A 38 -3.40 10.83 5.17
C ASN A 38 -4.26 9.94 6.06
N LYS A 39 -3.90 9.85 7.34
CA LYS A 39 -4.55 8.94 8.27
C LYS A 39 -5.93 9.40 8.71
N MET A 40 -6.27 10.64 8.39
CA MET A 40 -7.59 11.20 8.72
C MET A 40 -8.64 10.82 7.68
N ASN A 41 -8.27 10.85 6.39
CA ASN A 41 -9.24 10.65 5.30
C ASN A 41 -8.88 9.51 4.34
N GLY A 42 -7.74 8.85 4.53
CA GLY A 42 -7.34 7.72 3.70
C GLY A 42 -6.77 8.09 2.34
N GLU A 43 -6.55 9.37 2.07
CA GLU A 43 -5.96 9.77 0.79
C GLU A 43 -4.49 9.39 0.71
N LEU A 44 -4.11 8.80 -0.43
CA LEU A 44 -2.75 8.35 -0.67
C LEU A 44 -2.30 8.82 -2.04
N GLU A 45 -1.28 9.66 -2.06
CA GLU A 45 -0.70 10.17 -3.30
C GLU A 45 0.38 9.21 -3.77
N LEU A 46 0.29 8.81 -5.03
CA LEU A 46 1.21 7.85 -5.64
C LEU A 46 1.95 8.51 -6.79
N ASP A 47 3.27 8.49 -6.73
CA ASP A 47 4.11 8.84 -7.88
C ASP A 47 4.39 7.57 -8.72
N ASP A 48 5.06 7.77 -9.86
CA ASP A 48 5.31 6.66 -10.78
C ASP A 48 6.19 5.57 -10.17
N VAL A 49 7.15 5.97 -9.35
CA VAL A 49 8.06 5.01 -8.70
C VAL A 49 7.28 4.16 -7.70
N LEU A 50 6.46 4.80 -6.89
CA LEU A 50 5.68 4.11 -5.88
C LEU A 50 4.64 3.19 -6.50
N LEU A 51 3.99 3.66 -7.57
CA LEU A 51 3.02 2.85 -8.31
C LEU A 51 3.68 1.60 -8.90
N ALA A 52 4.87 1.75 -9.47
CA ALA A 52 5.61 0.60 -10.01
C ALA A 52 5.96 -0.40 -8.91
N ARG A 53 6.32 0.07 -7.73
CA ARG A 53 6.60 -0.81 -6.60
C ARG A 53 5.35 -1.56 -6.14
N ILE A 54 4.22 -0.87 -6.06
CA ILE A 54 2.95 -1.50 -5.69
C ILE A 54 2.61 -2.59 -6.71
N MET A 55 2.76 -2.31 -7.99
CA MET A 55 2.51 -3.30 -9.05
C MET A 55 3.38 -4.54 -8.86
N ARG A 56 4.69 -4.34 -8.66
CA ARG A 56 5.63 -5.44 -8.50
C ARG A 56 5.26 -6.32 -7.30
N TYR A 57 5.04 -5.69 -6.15
CA TYR A 57 4.78 -6.43 -4.91
C TYR A 57 3.37 -6.98 -4.83
N SER A 58 2.46 -6.50 -5.66
CA SER A 58 1.12 -7.09 -5.72
C SER A 58 1.10 -8.37 -6.55
N LYS A 59 2.08 -8.56 -7.45
CA LYS A 59 2.06 -9.67 -8.42
C LYS A 59 3.10 -10.75 -8.14
N ASN A 60 4.31 -10.37 -7.75
CA ASN A 60 5.45 -11.26 -7.86
C ASN A 60 5.81 -12.03 -6.60
N TYR A 61 5.31 -11.63 -5.47
CA TYR A 61 5.69 -12.23 -4.18
C TYR A 61 4.46 -12.75 -3.47
N ARG A 62 4.62 -13.89 -2.80
CA ARG A 62 3.52 -14.47 -2.02
C ARG A 62 3.72 -14.10 -0.56
N GLN A 63 3.25 -12.93 -0.18
CA GLN A 63 3.42 -12.41 1.17
C GLN A 63 2.17 -12.53 2.05
N GLY A 64 1.09 -13.13 1.52
CA GLY A 64 -0.09 -13.40 2.31
C GLY A 64 -0.95 -12.20 2.58
N GLY A 65 -1.35 -12.00 3.85
CA GLY A 65 -2.41 -11.09 4.24
C GLY A 65 -2.34 -9.68 3.69
N PHE A 66 -1.21 -8.98 3.91
CA PHE A 66 -1.11 -7.59 3.46
C PHE A 66 -1.16 -7.47 1.93
N GLN A 67 -0.48 -8.37 1.24
CA GLN A 67 -0.50 -8.38 -0.21
C GLN A 67 -1.92 -8.59 -0.75
N ASP A 68 -2.63 -9.58 -0.22
CA ASP A 68 -3.95 -9.94 -0.71
C ASP A 68 -5.02 -8.93 -0.26
N SER A 69 -4.90 -8.43 0.96
CA SER A 69 -5.92 -7.57 1.55
C SER A 69 -5.74 -6.10 1.23
N PHE A 70 -4.52 -5.69 0.89
CA PHE A 70 -4.23 -4.27 0.66
C PHE A 70 -3.63 -4.02 -0.72
N LEU A 71 -2.47 -4.62 -1.02
CA LEU A 71 -1.75 -4.25 -2.24
C LEU A 71 -2.51 -4.58 -3.52
N ARG A 72 -3.09 -5.77 -3.60
CA ARG A 72 -3.83 -6.16 -4.81
C ARG A 72 -5.10 -5.34 -5.02
N PRO A 73 -5.95 -5.14 -4.00
CA PRO A 73 -7.13 -4.29 -4.18
C PRO A 73 -6.77 -2.86 -4.56
N VAL A 74 -5.76 -2.29 -3.92
CA VAL A 74 -5.34 -0.92 -4.20
C VAL A 74 -4.79 -0.81 -5.62
N PHE A 75 -3.93 -1.75 -6.03
CA PHE A 75 -3.40 -1.75 -7.38
C PHE A 75 -4.50 -1.84 -8.43
N ARG A 76 -5.47 -2.74 -8.23
CA ARG A 76 -6.61 -2.85 -9.15
C ARG A 76 -7.37 -1.54 -9.27
N ARG A 77 -7.52 -0.84 -8.16
CA ARG A 77 -8.22 0.45 -8.17
C ARG A 77 -7.46 1.48 -9.00
N THR A 78 -6.13 1.47 -8.96
CA THR A 78 -5.35 2.42 -9.76
C THR A 78 -5.54 2.20 -11.26
N LEU A 79 -5.82 0.98 -11.68
CA LEU A 79 -6.04 0.68 -13.09
C LEU A 79 -7.36 1.25 -13.61
N LYS A 80 -8.26 1.66 -12.74
CA LYS A 80 -9.57 2.21 -13.09
C LYS A 80 -9.63 3.73 -12.99
N LEU A 81 -8.55 4.35 -12.60
CA LEU A 81 -8.51 5.81 -12.50
C LEU A 81 -8.13 6.47 -13.85
#